data_ade8c86f9c8bf6a2043d001ef20a053f
#
_entry.id   ade8c86f9c8bf6a2043d001ef20a053f
#
_cell.length_a   1.000
_cell.length_b   1.000
_cell.length_c   1.000
_cell.angle_alpha   90.00
_cell.angle_beta   90.00
_cell.angle_gamma   90.00
#
_symmetry.space_group_name_H-M   'P 1'
#
loop_
_entity.id
_entity.type
_entity.pdbx_description
1 polymer ?
#
loop_
_entity_poly.entity_id
_entity_poly.type
_entity_poly.pdbx_seq_one_letter_code
_entity_poly.pdbx_strand_id
1 'polypeptide(L)'
;MSESAEFTRDVRSFWNSRAGLGQWAGTRDTIAKQLDVEAIASYVHDGMRVLEVGCGNGITAIELARRYDVDILAIDFAEEMIAAANQMLAGQALKGSLQFQIGDVRSLPAITSTFDFIYTERVLINLPDWAAQRQAIHDITALLANNGAYAMCENSQDGLDQLNSLRERMGLPAINAPWHNRYFRDAELRQLTLPGVALADINFFSSTYYLLSRVVNAALAAQEGKDPDYEAPVNLMALRLPSVGTLGQGRIWLWRKVYPPALTTPRI
;
A
#
# COMPACT_ATOMS: atom_id res chain seq x y z
N MET A 1 -16.93 -22.73 11.91
CA MET A 1 -16.38 -21.36 11.61
C MET A 1 -16.67 -21.08 10.14
N SER A 2 -16.98 -19.84 9.76
CA SER A 2 -17.14 -19.52 8.33
C SER A 2 -15.76 -19.56 7.64
N GLU A 3 -15.72 -19.91 6.36
CA GLU A 3 -14.50 -19.93 5.52
C GLU A 3 -13.72 -18.61 5.60
N SER A 4 -14.43 -17.48 5.63
CA SER A 4 -13.85 -16.14 5.82
C SER A 4 -13.16 -15.96 7.18
N ALA A 5 -13.67 -16.56 8.27
CA ALA A 5 -13.06 -16.48 9.59
C ALA A 5 -11.78 -17.33 9.67
N GLU A 6 -11.76 -18.47 8.98
CA GLU A 6 -10.59 -19.33 8.87
C GLU A 6 -9.47 -18.65 8.07
N PHE A 7 -9.78 -18.13 6.90
CA PHE A 7 -8.86 -17.34 6.07
C PHE A 7 -8.22 -16.20 6.88
N THR A 8 -9.03 -15.44 7.62
CA THR A 8 -8.53 -14.33 8.43
C THR A 8 -7.55 -14.77 9.53
N ARG A 9 -7.85 -15.88 10.22
CA ARG A 9 -6.96 -16.43 11.23
C ARG A 9 -5.63 -16.85 10.61
N ASP A 10 -5.66 -17.45 9.41
CA ASP A 10 -4.47 -17.93 8.74
C ASP A 10 -3.61 -16.76 8.24
N VAL A 11 -4.23 -15.69 7.73
CA VAL A 11 -3.53 -14.44 7.36
C VAL A 11 -2.91 -13.77 8.60
N ARG A 12 -3.60 -13.70 9.74
CA ARG A 12 -3.04 -13.17 10.99
C ARG A 12 -1.85 -13.98 11.46
N SER A 13 -1.98 -15.32 11.48
CA SER A 13 -0.89 -16.22 11.84
C SER A 13 0.32 -16.05 10.92
N PHE A 14 0.08 -15.93 9.62
CA PHE A 14 1.13 -15.66 8.65
C PHE A 14 1.90 -14.38 8.98
N TRP A 15 1.22 -13.25 9.22
CA TRP A 15 1.87 -11.98 9.53
C TRP A 15 2.57 -11.98 10.87
N ASN A 16 1.97 -12.55 11.93
CA ASN A 16 2.61 -12.73 13.24
C ASN A 16 3.93 -13.51 13.11
N SER A 17 3.96 -14.58 12.32
CA SER A 17 5.19 -15.37 12.11
C SER A 17 6.31 -14.60 11.40
N ARG A 18 5.97 -13.53 10.65
CA ARG A 18 6.94 -12.72 9.92
C ARG A 18 7.50 -11.55 10.73
N ALA A 19 6.90 -11.19 11.84
CA ALA A 19 7.33 -10.03 12.65
C ALA A 19 8.81 -10.10 13.04
N GLY A 20 9.32 -11.31 13.36
CA GLY A 20 10.72 -11.52 13.69
C GLY A 20 11.73 -11.33 12.56
N LEU A 21 11.26 -11.11 11.30
CA LEU A 21 12.13 -10.86 10.15
C LEU A 21 12.60 -9.37 10.06
N GLY A 22 12.20 -8.51 10.99
CA GLY A 22 12.57 -7.10 11.01
C GLY A 22 12.19 -6.41 9.68
N GLN A 23 13.14 -5.68 9.07
CA GLN A 23 12.91 -4.97 7.82
C GLN A 23 12.42 -5.85 6.64
N TRP A 24 12.61 -7.16 6.73
CA TRP A 24 12.20 -8.13 5.70
C TRP A 24 10.78 -8.69 5.91
N ALA A 25 10.05 -8.25 6.95
CA ALA A 25 8.74 -8.79 7.28
C ALA A 25 7.73 -8.65 6.11
N GLY A 26 7.66 -7.48 5.49
CA GLY A 26 6.72 -7.20 4.39
C GLY A 26 7.23 -7.68 3.02
N THR A 27 8.52 -7.52 2.76
CA THR A 27 9.13 -7.89 1.47
C THR A 27 10.66 -7.99 1.59
N ARG A 28 11.27 -8.82 0.74
CA ARG A 28 12.72 -8.81 0.53
C ARG A 28 13.17 -7.86 -0.57
N ASP A 29 12.24 -7.32 -1.33
CA ASP A 29 12.48 -6.37 -2.40
C ASP A 29 12.58 -4.95 -1.83
N THR A 30 13.81 -4.58 -1.44
CA THR A 30 14.11 -3.29 -0.80
C THR A 30 13.87 -2.12 -1.73
N ILE A 31 14.09 -2.30 -3.04
CA ILE A 31 13.87 -1.25 -4.04
C ILE A 31 12.38 -0.98 -4.20
N ALA A 32 11.55 -2.02 -4.31
CA ALA A 32 10.10 -1.86 -4.33
C ALA A 32 9.60 -1.14 -3.08
N LYS A 33 10.09 -1.53 -1.88
CA LYS A 33 9.74 -0.88 -0.61
C LYS A 33 10.12 0.60 -0.60
N GLN A 34 11.33 0.93 -1.07
CA GLN A 34 11.76 2.32 -1.17
C GLN A 34 10.85 3.13 -2.11
N LEU A 35 10.47 2.57 -3.25
CA LEU A 35 9.54 3.22 -4.19
C LEU A 35 8.16 3.42 -3.59
N ASP A 36 7.63 2.44 -2.82
CA ASP A 36 6.36 2.56 -2.10
C ASP A 36 6.43 3.75 -1.12
N VAL A 37 7.49 3.81 -0.29
CA VAL A 37 7.71 4.89 0.69
C VAL A 37 7.79 6.25 0.01
N GLU A 38 8.60 6.40 -1.05
CA GLU A 38 8.75 7.67 -1.76
C GLU A 38 7.45 8.10 -2.44
N ALA A 39 6.68 7.16 -3.01
CA ALA A 39 5.41 7.46 -3.63
C ALA A 39 4.37 7.93 -2.59
N ILE A 40 4.29 7.28 -1.42
CA ILE A 40 3.42 7.71 -0.33
C ILE A 40 3.88 9.06 0.23
N ALA A 41 5.18 9.24 0.46
CA ALA A 41 5.78 10.46 1.00
C ALA A 41 5.50 11.69 0.12
N SER A 42 5.32 11.51 -1.20
CA SER A 42 5.02 12.61 -2.13
C SER A 42 3.68 13.30 -1.85
N TYR A 43 2.80 12.70 -1.06
CA TYR A 43 1.52 13.26 -0.64
C TYR A 43 1.53 13.84 0.77
N VAL A 44 2.65 13.70 1.51
CA VAL A 44 2.77 14.10 2.92
C VAL A 44 3.46 15.46 3.02
N HIS A 45 2.97 16.30 3.93
CA HIS A 45 3.62 17.57 4.30
C HIS A 45 3.46 17.86 5.80
N ASP A 46 4.30 18.75 6.32
CA ASP A 46 4.29 19.13 7.73
C ASP A 46 2.91 19.64 8.17
N GLY A 47 2.54 19.32 9.40
CA GLY A 47 1.27 19.70 10.04
C GLY A 47 0.11 18.73 9.80
N MET A 48 0.28 17.70 8.96
CA MET A 48 -0.76 16.72 8.69
C MET A 48 -1.01 15.76 9.88
N ARG A 49 -2.28 15.41 10.06
CA ARG A 49 -2.70 14.23 10.83
C ARG A 49 -2.83 13.05 9.87
N VAL A 50 -2.08 12.00 10.12
CA VAL A 50 -1.94 10.85 9.21
C VAL A 50 -2.45 9.58 9.88
N LEU A 51 -3.18 8.74 9.14
CA LEU A 51 -3.53 7.39 9.55
C LEU A 51 -2.87 6.39 8.59
N GLU A 52 -2.06 5.49 9.13
CA GLU A 52 -1.64 4.28 8.42
C GLU A 52 -2.50 3.11 8.86
N VAL A 53 -3.14 2.45 7.89
CA VAL A 53 -3.92 1.24 8.15
C VAL A 53 -3.15 0.03 7.63
N GLY A 54 -2.81 -0.90 8.53
CA GLY A 54 -1.98 -2.08 8.24
C GLY A 54 -0.49 -1.75 8.20
N CYS A 55 0.02 -1.17 9.28
CA CYS A 55 1.40 -0.65 9.32
C CYS A 55 2.49 -1.73 9.37
N GLY A 56 2.13 -2.99 9.62
CA GLY A 56 3.11 -4.05 9.83
C GLY A 56 4.11 -3.67 10.92
N ASN A 57 5.39 -3.79 10.62
CA ASN A 57 6.49 -3.40 11.54
C ASN A 57 6.83 -1.90 11.54
N GLY A 58 6.00 -1.04 10.94
CA GLY A 58 6.05 0.41 11.06
C GLY A 58 7.11 1.14 10.23
N ILE A 59 7.79 0.48 9.29
CA ILE A 59 8.90 1.09 8.52
C ILE A 59 8.47 2.38 7.83
N THR A 60 7.33 2.39 7.14
CA THR A 60 6.85 3.55 6.39
C THR A 60 6.46 4.67 7.34
N ALA A 61 5.69 4.39 8.41
CA ALA A 61 5.31 5.40 9.40
C ALA A 61 6.52 6.03 10.08
N ILE A 62 7.51 5.23 10.49
CA ILE A 62 8.74 5.73 11.11
C ILE A 62 9.49 6.66 10.14
N GLU A 63 9.62 6.27 8.88
CA GLU A 63 10.33 7.07 7.88
C GLU A 63 9.58 8.39 7.59
N LEU A 64 8.25 8.38 7.51
CA LEU A 64 7.46 9.61 7.36
C LEU A 64 7.59 10.52 8.58
N ALA A 65 7.49 10.00 9.80
CA ALA A 65 7.63 10.78 11.04
C ALA A 65 9.06 11.34 11.24
N ARG A 66 10.08 10.70 10.65
CA ARG A 66 11.46 11.22 10.64
C ARG A 66 11.63 12.39 9.65
N ARG A 67 10.95 12.34 8.50
CA ARG A 67 11.08 13.34 7.43
C ARG A 67 10.21 14.56 7.67
N TYR A 68 9.02 14.38 8.22
CA TYR A 68 7.98 15.40 8.31
C TYR A 68 7.54 15.62 9.77
N ASP A 69 7.12 16.84 10.07
CA ASP A 69 6.43 17.19 11.33
C ASP A 69 4.95 16.83 11.19
N VAL A 70 4.63 15.56 11.41
CA VAL A 70 3.28 14.97 11.25
C VAL A 70 2.86 14.24 12.51
N ASP A 71 1.55 14.12 12.73
CA ASP A 71 0.96 13.33 13.82
C ASP A 71 0.40 12.02 13.21
N ILE A 72 1.09 10.90 13.41
CA ILE A 72 0.75 9.62 12.80
C ILE A 72 0.14 8.67 13.83
N LEU A 73 -1.08 8.18 13.54
CA LEU A 73 -1.64 6.96 14.11
C LEU A 73 -1.44 5.82 13.11
N ALA A 74 -0.78 4.74 13.52
CA ALA A 74 -0.53 3.58 12.68
C ALA A 74 -1.12 2.32 13.34
N ILE A 75 -1.97 1.60 12.61
CA ILE A 75 -2.66 0.42 13.14
C ILE A 75 -2.34 -0.84 12.34
N ASP A 76 -2.26 -1.98 13.04
CA ASP A 76 -2.17 -3.31 12.43
C ASP A 76 -2.94 -4.33 13.28
N PHE A 77 -3.49 -5.37 12.62
CA PHE A 77 -4.26 -6.39 13.31
C PHE A 77 -3.41 -7.51 13.91
N ALA A 78 -2.12 -7.59 13.53
CA ALA A 78 -1.16 -8.58 13.98
C ALA A 78 -0.39 -8.03 15.19
N GLU A 79 -0.61 -8.61 16.36
CA GLU A 79 -0.03 -8.15 17.63
C GLU A 79 1.49 -8.14 17.60
N GLU A 80 2.10 -9.18 17.01
CA GLU A 80 3.56 -9.30 16.90
C GLU A 80 4.16 -8.24 15.97
N MET A 81 3.41 -7.80 14.93
CA MET A 81 3.83 -6.68 14.08
C MET A 81 3.85 -5.37 14.85
N ILE A 82 2.85 -5.10 15.68
CA ILE A 82 2.82 -3.91 16.55
C ILE A 82 3.95 -3.96 17.59
N ALA A 83 4.25 -5.12 18.16
CA ALA A 83 5.39 -5.28 19.06
C ALA A 83 6.72 -4.97 18.33
N ALA A 84 6.91 -5.49 17.11
CA ALA A 84 8.09 -5.22 16.30
C ALA A 84 8.18 -3.73 15.89
N ALA A 85 7.06 -3.09 15.54
CA ALA A 85 7.00 -1.67 15.20
C ALA A 85 7.44 -0.78 16.38
N ASN A 86 6.97 -1.07 17.59
CA ASN A 86 7.40 -0.37 18.80
C ASN A 86 8.90 -0.57 19.11
N GLN A 87 9.44 -1.78 18.87
CA GLN A 87 10.87 -2.03 18.99
C GLN A 87 11.68 -1.23 17.97
N MET A 88 11.22 -1.15 16.71
CA MET A 88 11.89 -0.37 15.67
C MET A 88 11.83 1.13 15.92
N LEU A 89 10.74 1.60 16.54
CA LEU A 89 10.58 3.01 16.91
C LEU A 89 11.50 3.42 18.07
N ALA A 90 11.84 2.48 18.96
CA ALA A 90 12.62 2.79 20.15
C ALA A 90 13.96 3.44 19.82
N GLY A 91 14.23 4.62 20.40
CA GLY A 91 15.46 5.39 20.18
C GLY A 91 15.54 6.15 18.86
N GLN A 92 14.49 6.12 18.03
CA GLN A 92 14.45 6.93 16.81
C GLN A 92 14.19 8.43 17.12
N ALA A 93 14.94 9.30 16.48
CA ALA A 93 14.66 10.74 16.50
C ALA A 93 13.62 11.05 15.41
N LEU A 94 12.46 11.54 15.82
CA LEU A 94 11.38 11.94 14.94
C LEU A 94 11.25 13.45 14.89
N LYS A 95 10.77 13.99 13.76
CA LYS A 95 10.30 15.38 13.66
C LYS A 95 8.87 15.48 14.19
N GLY A 96 8.01 14.56 13.78
CA GLY A 96 6.61 14.47 14.19
C GLY A 96 6.38 13.52 15.35
N SER A 97 5.12 13.15 15.56
CA SER A 97 4.70 12.14 16.52
C SER A 97 4.22 10.86 15.81
N LEU A 98 4.41 9.71 16.48
CA LEU A 98 3.99 8.41 15.94
C LEU A 98 3.54 7.49 17.06
N GLN A 99 2.34 6.94 16.88
CA GLN A 99 1.76 5.96 17.80
C GLN A 99 1.34 4.71 17.02
N PHE A 100 1.75 3.53 17.52
CA PHE A 100 1.31 2.23 17.02
C PHE A 100 0.19 1.66 17.90
N GLN A 101 -0.86 1.11 17.27
CA GLN A 101 -2.01 0.55 17.96
C GLN A 101 -2.49 -0.72 17.24
N ILE A 102 -2.97 -1.70 18.02
CA ILE A 102 -3.68 -2.87 17.45
C ILE A 102 -5.02 -2.39 16.88
N GLY A 103 -5.27 -2.73 15.62
CA GLY A 103 -6.53 -2.39 14.95
C GLY A 103 -6.73 -3.20 13.67
N ASP A 104 -7.97 -3.62 13.45
CA ASP A 104 -8.34 -4.44 12.29
C ASP A 104 -9.11 -3.60 11.27
N VAL A 105 -8.67 -3.60 10.01
CA VAL A 105 -9.29 -2.86 8.92
C VAL A 105 -10.73 -3.27 8.64
N ARG A 106 -11.12 -4.50 9.02
CA ARG A 106 -12.49 -5.02 8.87
C ARG A 106 -13.44 -4.52 9.97
N SER A 107 -12.90 -4.01 11.05
CA SER A 107 -13.62 -3.41 12.18
C SER A 107 -12.69 -2.39 12.80
N LEU A 108 -12.57 -1.22 12.16
CA LEU A 108 -11.68 -0.17 12.63
C LEU A 108 -12.00 0.16 14.10
N PRO A 109 -10.99 0.38 14.94
CA PRO A 109 -11.19 0.81 16.31
C PRO A 109 -12.02 2.11 16.32
N ALA A 110 -12.64 2.45 17.46
CA ALA A 110 -13.43 3.66 17.61
C ALA A 110 -12.54 4.90 17.49
N ILE A 111 -12.17 5.26 16.26
CA ILE A 111 -11.40 6.45 15.93
C ILE A 111 -12.39 7.62 15.79
N THR A 112 -12.35 8.57 16.73
CA THR A 112 -13.21 9.76 16.74
C THR A 112 -12.63 10.92 15.95
N SER A 113 -11.38 10.83 15.57
CA SER A 113 -10.65 11.87 14.82
C SER A 113 -10.75 11.64 13.31
N THR A 114 -10.65 12.73 12.57
CA THR A 114 -10.46 12.69 11.11
C THR A 114 -9.01 12.98 10.76
N PHE A 115 -8.57 12.55 9.56
CA PHE A 115 -7.20 12.64 9.10
C PHE A 115 -7.10 13.41 7.79
N ASP A 116 -6.04 14.22 7.67
CA ASP A 116 -5.73 14.96 6.45
C ASP A 116 -5.20 14.03 5.36
N PHE A 117 -4.48 12.99 5.79
CA PHE A 117 -3.96 11.96 4.89
C PHE A 117 -4.13 10.57 5.52
N ILE A 118 -4.62 9.63 4.72
CA ILE A 118 -4.70 8.22 5.09
C ILE A 118 -3.94 7.42 4.04
N TYR A 119 -3.26 6.35 4.44
CA TYR A 119 -2.71 5.41 3.47
C TYR A 119 -2.81 3.97 3.94
N THR A 120 -2.84 3.07 2.97
CA THR A 120 -2.59 1.63 3.11
C THR A 120 -1.42 1.26 2.22
N GLU A 121 -0.65 0.25 2.61
CA GLU A 121 0.44 -0.28 1.82
C GLU A 121 0.38 -1.80 1.81
N ARG A 122 -0.20 -2.39 0.75
CA ARG A 122 -0.37 -3.85 0.57
C ARG A 122 -1.13 -4.53 1.71
N VAL A 123 -2.18 -3.89 2.16
CA VAL A 123 -3.04 -4.33 3.27
C VAL A 123 -4.34 -4.92 2.77
N LEU A 124 -5.06 -4.15 1.95
CA LEU A 124 -6.39 -4.53 1.49
C LEU A 124 -6.36 -5.74 0.56
N ILE A 125 -5.24 -5.99 -0.10
CA ILE A 125 -5.03 -7.23 -0.87
C ILE A 125 -5.09 -8.49 -0.01
N ASN A 126 -4.93 -8.40 1.32
CA ASN A 126 -5.03 -9.52 2.26
C ASN A 126 -6.48 -9.80 2.71
N LEU A 127 -7.46 -9.08 2.19
CA LEU A 127 -8.86 -9.34 2.45
C LEU A 127 -9.41 -10.41 1.48
N PRO A 128 -10.34 -11.27 1.93
CA PRO A 128 -10.68 -12.48 1.20
C PRO A 128 -11.38 -12.24 -0.15
N ASP A 129 -12.13 -11.16 -0.27
CA ASP A 129 -12.94 -10.89 -1.45
C ASP A 129 -13.19 -9.40 -1.69
N TRP A 130 -13.80 -9.09 -2.83
CA TRP A 130 -14.13 -7.71 -3.19
C TRP A 130 -15.13 -7.05 -2.24
N ALA A 131 -16.05 -7.78 -1.65
CA ALA A 131 -17.03 -7.21 -0.73
C ALA A 131 -16.33 -6.69 0.54
N ALA A 132 -15.41 -7.48 1.12
CA ALA A 132 -14.60 -7.08 2.26
C ALA A 132 -13.67 -5.90 1.91
N GLN A 133 -13.03 -5.94 0.74
CA GLN A 133 -12.16 -4.85 0.28
C GLN A 133 -12.94 -3.54 0.09
N ARG A 134 -14.11 -3.61 -0.55
CA ARG A 134 -14.98 -2.45 -0.75
C ARG A 134 -15.46 -1.84 0.57
N GLN A 135 -15.85 -2.68 1.54
CA GLN A 135 -16.27 -2.22 2.86
C GLN A 135 -15.12 -1.52 3.59
N ALA A 136 -13.92 -2.11 3.56
CA ALA A 136 -12.74 -1.50 4.16
C ALA A 136 -12.40 -0.12 3.54
N ILE A 137 -12.47 0.01 2.21
CA ILE A 137 -12.27 1.29 1.53
C ILE A 137 -13.32 2.31 1.97
N HIS A 138 -14.59 1.90 2.08
CA HIS A 138 -15.66 2.77 2.57
C HIS A 138 -15.38 3.26 3.99
N ASP A 139 -15.01 2.37 4.92
CA ASP A 139 -14.80 2.70 6.32
C ASP A 139 -13.55 3.56 6.52
N ILE A 140 -12.46 3.30 5.77
CA ILE A 140 -11.26 4.13 5.75
C ILE A 140 -11.58 5.54 5.26
N THR A 141 -12.30 5.66 4.15
CA THR A 141 -12.60 6.97 3.55
C THR A 141 -13.57 7.81 4.39
N ALA A 142 -14.38 7.19 5.25
CA ALA A 142 -15.22 7.90 6.22
C ALA A 142 -14.39 8.68 7.25
N LEU A 143 -13.14 8.28 7.52
CA LEU A 143 -12.23 8.95 8.44
C LEU A 143 -11.48 10.15 7.83
N LEU A 144 -11.68 10.46 6.54
CA LEU A 144 -11.04 11.61 5.91
C LEU A 144 -11.58 12.93 6.47
N ALA A 145 -10.66 13.81 6.82
CA ALA A 145 -10.96 15.21 7.08
C ALA A 145 -11.47 15.92 5.81
N ASN A 146 -12.00 17.11 5.97
CA ASN A 146 -12.32 17.96 4.81
C ASN A 146 -11.05 18.25 4.02
N ASN A 147 -11.10 18.11 2.69
CA ASN A 147 -9.96 18.17 1.77
C ASN A 147 -8.91 17.04 1.96
N GLY A 148 -9.21 16.06 2.80
CA GLY A 148 -8.31 14.92 3.04
C GLY A 148 -8.17 14.02 1.82
N ALA A 149 -7.07 13.26 1.80
CA ALA A 149 -6.75 12.30 0.76
C ALA A 149 -6.44 10.92 1.34
N TYR A 150 -6.83 9.87 0.60
CA TYR A 150 -6.47 8.50 0.89
C TYR A 150 -5.62 7.93 -0.27
N ALA A 151 -4.38 7.60 0.02
CA ALA A 151 -3.47 6.91 -0.89
C ALA A 151 -3.56 5.40 -0.66
N MET A 152 -4.32 4.72 -1.51
CA MET A 152 -4.45 3.26 -1.50
C MET A 152 -3.28 2.66 -2.30
N CYS A 153 -2.13 2.41 -1.64
CA CYS A 153 -0.93 1.82 -2.22
C CYS A 153 -1.03 0.29 -2.18
N GLU A 154 -1.55 -0.30 -3.24
CA GLU A 154 -1.89 -1.71 -3.29
C GLU A 154 -1.43 -2.36 -4.60
N ASN A 155 -1.57 -3.69 -4.71
CA ASN A 155 -1.23 -4.41 -5.92
C ASN A 155 -2.41 -4.54 -6.88
N SER A 156 -2.10 -4.33 -8.18
CA SER A 156 -3.02 -4.40 -9.29
C SER A 156 -2.92 -5.72 -10.05
N GLN A 157 -4.05 -6.36 -10.26
CA GLN A 157 -4.17 -7.52 -11.15
C GLN A 157 -3.93 -7.14 -12.61
N ASP A 158 -4.42 -5.97 -13.04
CA ASP A 158 -4.21 -5.50 -14.42
C ASP A 158 -2.72 -5.25 -14.69
N GLY A 159 -1.98 -4.73 -13.70
CA GLY A 159 -0.53 -4.57 -13.79
C GLY A 159 0.21 -5.90 -13.84
N LEU A 160 -0.22 -6.89 -13.05
CA LEU A 160 0.33 -8.23 -13.08
C LEU A 160 0.07 -8.94 -14.42
N ASP A 161 -1.16 -8.83 -14.94
CA ASP A 161 -1.54 -9.43 -16.22
C ASP A 161 -0.69 -8.84 -17.38
N GLN A 162 -0.46 -7.53 -17.39
CA GLN A 162 0.41 -6.87 -18.36
C GLN A 162 1.86 -7.36 -18.27
N LEU A 163 2.41 -7.47 -17.05
CA LEU A 163 3.76 -8.02 -16.84
C LEU A 163 3.86 -9.45 -17.33
N ASN A 164 2.89 -10.29 -17.00
CA ASN A 164 2.88 -11.69 -17.40
C ASN A 164 2.79 -11.83 -18.91
N SER A 165 2.05 -10.98 -19.61
CA SER A 165 2.04 -10.95 -21.08
C SER A 165 3.42 -10.64 -21.68
N LEU A 166 4.19 -9.71 -21.08
CA LEU A 166 5.57 -9.44 -21.52
C LEU A 166 6.51 -10.61 -21.17
N ARG A 167 6.37 -11.19 -19.98
CA ARG A 167 7.16 -12.35 -19.55
C ARG A 167 6.97 -13.55 -20.50
N GLU A 168 5.73 -13.84 -20.88
CA GLU A 168 5.40 -14.90 -21.84
C GLU A 168 6.13 -14.69 -23.17
N ARG A 169 6.12 -13.47 -23.72
CA ARG A 169 6.84 -13.13 -24.95
C ARG A 169 8.36 -13.30 -24.85
N MET A 170 8.89 -13.19 -23.63
CA MET A 170 10.31 -13.40 -23.31
C MET A 170 10.63 -14.85 -22.93
N GLY A 171 9.67 -15.78 -22.99
CA GLY A 171 9.83 -17.16 -22.59
C GLY A 171 10.01 -17.37 -21.08
N LEU A 172 9.56 -16.41 -20.26
CA LEU A 172 9.65 -16.45 -18.80
C LEU A 172 8.37 -17.00 -18.18
N PRO A 173 8.44 -17.73 -17.06
CA PRO A 173 7.26 -18.22 -16.36
C PRO A 173 6.43 -17.05 -15.80
N ALA A 174 5.12 -17.21 -15.72
CA ALA A 174 4.22 -16.24 -15.13
C ALA A 174 4.49 -16.06 -13.62
N ILE A 175 4.25 -14.84 -13.12
CA ILE A 175 4.23 -14.54 -11.70
C ILE A 175 2.79 -14.70 -11.20
N ASN A 176 2.61 -15.42 -10.09
CA ASN A 176 1.34 -15.60 -9.45
C ASN A 176 1.21 -14.72 -8.20
N ALA A 177 -0.01 -14.24 -7.93
CA ALA A 177 -0.28 -13.61 -6.65
C ALA A 177 -0.14 -14.66 -5.51
N PRO A 178 0.39 -14.26 -4.33
CA PRO A 178 0.40 -15.13 -3.15
C PRO A 178 -1.01 -15.58 -2.76
N TRP A 179 -1.12 -16.75 -2.09
CA TRP A 179 -2.40 -17.36 -1.71
C TRP A 179 -3.30 -16.47 -0.85
N HIS A 180 -2.70 -15.58 -0.06
CA HIS A 180 -3.40 -14.66 0.83
C HIS A 180 -3.76 -13.33 0.19
N ASN A 181 -3.46 -13.13 -1.11
CA ASN A 181 -3.66 -11.85 -1.79
C ASN A 181 -4.75 -11.95 -2.86
N ARG A 182 -5.70 -11.02 -2.80
CA ARG A 182 -6.58 -10.66 -3.89
C ARG A 182 -6.19 -9.28 -4.41
N TYR A 183 -5.58 -9.23 -5.59
CA TYR A 183 -5.19 -7.97 -6.23
C TYR A 183 -6.40 -7.22 -6.79
N PHE A 184 -6.29 -5.89 -6.84
CA PHE A 184 -7.33 -5.01 -7.34
C PHE A 184 -7.33 -4.93 -8.86
N ARG A 185 -8.54 -4.78 -9.44
CA ARG A 185 -8.72 -4.38 -10.83
C ARG A 185 -9.09 -2.91 -10.92
N ASP A 186 -8.47 -2.18 -11.85
CA ASP A 186 -8.76 -0.76 -12.05
C ASP A 186 -10.26 -0.52 -12.34
N ALA A 187 -10.90 -1.43 -13.06
CA ALA A 187 -12.33 -1.35 -13.37
C ALA A 187 -13.22 -1.41 -12.12
N GLU A 188 -12.88 -2.24 -11.12
CA GLU A 188 -13.60 -2.33 -9.84
C GLU A 188 -13.55 -0.99 -9.10
N LEU A 189 -12.36 -0.39 -9.04
CA LEU A 189 -12.13 0.86 -8.31
C LEU A 189 -12.71 2.08 -9.05
N ARG A 190 -12.68 2.12 -10.38
CA ARG A 190 -13.30 3.19 -11.17
C ARG A 190 -14.83 3.20 -11.07
N GLN A 191 -15.44 2.04 -10.81
CA GLN A 191 -16.89 1.90 -10.64
C GLN A 191 -17.33 2.07 -9.18
N LEU A 192 -16.37 2.09 -8.23
CA LEU A 192 -16.68 2.23 -6.81
C LEU A 192 -17.19 3.64 -6.50
N THR A 193 -18.40 3.70 -5.95
CA THR A 193 -19.00 4.95 -5.48
C THR A 193 -18.88 5.03 -3.97
N LEU A 194 -18.27 6.10 -3.48
CA LEU A 194 -18.08 6.39 -2.05
C LEU A 194 -18.76 7.70 -1.67
N PRO A 195 -19.40 7.80 -0.50
CA PRO A 195 -20.06 9.02 -0.06
C PRO A 195 -19.08 10.19 0.10
N GLY A 196 -19.23 11.22 -0.74
CA GLY A 196 -18.40 12.43 -0.67
C GLY A 196 -16.91 12.24 -0.94
N VAL A 197 -16.54 11.15 -1.61
CA VAL A 197 -15.14 10.83 -1.97
C VAL A 197 -15.09 10.37 -3.42
N ALA A 198 -14.11 10.84 -4.18
CA ALA A 198 -13.90 10.43 -5.57
C ALA A 198 -12.48 9.91 -5.80
N LEU A 199 -12.33 8.97 -6.73
CA LEU A 199 -11.03 8.57 -7.25
C LEU A 199 -10.49 9.72 -8.11
N ALA A 200 -9.44 10.37 -7.61
CA ALA A 200 -8.85 11.56 -8.23
C ALA A 200 -7.76 11.22 -9.23
N ASP A 201 -6.96 10.17 -8.96
CA ASP A 201 -5.81 9.80 -9.78
C ASP A 201 -5.42 8.33 -9.57
N ILE A 202 -4.64 7.78 -10.52
CA ILE A 202 -3.94 6.50 -10.37
C ILE A 202 -2.46 6.76 -10.66
N ASN A 203 -1.64 6.68 -9.62
CA ASN A 203 -0.19 6.84 -9.74
C ASN A 203 0.49 5.50 -10.00
N PHE A 204 1.08 5.35 -11.16
CA PHE A 204 1.81 4.16 -11.60
C PHE A 204 3.30 4.25 -11.24
N PHE A 205 3.62 4.67 -10.03
CA PHE A 205 4.97 5.01 -9.56
C PHE A 205 6.00 3.89 -9.75
N SER A 206 5.58 2.65 -9.76
CA SER A 206 6.46 1.48 -9.84
C SER A 206 6.64 0.89 -11.25
N SER A 207 6.01 1.48 -12.28
CA SER A 207 5.92 0.89 -13.62
C SER A 207 7.30 0.56 -14.23
N THR A 208 8.22 1.52 -14.26
CA THR A 208 9.59 1.30 -14.78
C THR A 208 10.33 0.25 -13.96
N TYR A 209 10.19 0.26 -12.63
CA TYR A 209 10.83 -0.72 -11.77
C TYR A 209 10.38 -2.15 -12.07
N TYR A 210 9.07 -2.36 -12.18
CA TYR A 210 8.55 -3.71 -12.45
C TYR A 210 8.93 -4.20 -13.85
N LEU A 211 8.98 -3.32 -14.85
CA LEU A 211 9.53 -3.68 -16.16
C LEU A 211 10.99 -4.13 -16.04
N LEU A 212 11.83 -3.33 -15.40
CA LEU A 212 13.26 -3.63 -15.27
C LEU A 212 13.49 -4.89 -14.43
N SER A 213 12.86 -5.00 -13.27
CA SER A 213 13.12 -6.10 -12.33
C SER A 213 12.45 -7.41 -12.72
N ARG A 214 11.19 -7.37 -13.16
CA ARG A 214 10.39 -8.58 -13.39
C ARG A 214 10.45 -9.08 -14.84
N VAL A 215 10.89 -8.26 -15.79
CA VAL A 215 11.02 -8.65 -17.19
C VAL A 215 12.49 -8.63 -17.60
N VAL A 216 13.15 -7.47 -17.59
CA VAL A 216 14.53 -7.34 -18.11
C VAL A 216 15.52 -8.14 -17.26
N ASN A 217 15.57 -7.89 -15.95
CA ASN A 217 16.47 -8.61 -15.04
C ASN A 217 16.18 -10.13 -15.04
N ALA A 218 14.90 -10.51 -15.05
CA ALA A 218 14.53 -11.92 -15.09
C ALA A 218 14.98 -12.60 -16.40
N ALA A 219 14.91 -11.89 -17.54
CA ALA A 219 15.39 -12.42 -18.81
C ALA A 219 16.93 -12.56 -18.85
N LEU A 220 17.65 -11.56 -18.32
CA LEU A 220 19.11 -11.63 -18.22
C LEU A 220 19.56 -12.77 -17.30
N ALA A 221 18.95 -12.91 -16.13
CA ALA A 221 19.25 -13.99 -15.21
C ALA A 221 18.96 -15.38 -15.82
N ALA A 222 17.83 -15.51 -16.53
CA ALA A 222 17.48 -16.77 -17.21
C ALA A 222 18.50 -17.16 -18.29
N GLN A 223 19.07 -16.20 -19.04
CA GLN A 223 20.14 -16.47 -20.02
C GLN A 223 21.41 -17.00 -19.35
N GLU A 224 21.66 -16.60 -18.10
CA GLU A 224 22.80 -17.07 -17.31
C GLU A 224 22.49 -18.33 -16.48
N GLY A 225 21.27 -18.86 -16.55
CA GLY A 225 20.82 -20.00 -15.75
C GLY A 225 20.76 -19.70 -14.25
N LYS A 226 20.48 -18.45 -13.85
CA LYS A 226 20.42 -17.97 -12.47
C LYS A 226 19.02 -17.49 -12.10
N ASP A 227 18.73 -17.41 -10.80
CA ASP A 227 17.59 -16.69 -10.29
C ASP A 227 17.84 -15.18 -10.36
N PRO A 228 16.79 -14.36 -10.64
CA PRO A 228 16.94 -12.91 -10.68
C PRO A 228 17.18 -12.34 -9.27
N ASP A 229 18.25 -11.55 -9.13
CA ASP A 229 18.59 -10.82 -7.91
C ASP A 229 17.85 -9.48 -7.85
N TYR A 230 17.25 -9.17 -6.69
CA TYR A 230 16.59 -7.87 -6.49
C TYR A 230 17.59 -6.69 -6.49
N GLU A 231 18.84 -6.93 -6.07
CA GLU A 231 19.89 -5.90 -6.03
C GLU A 231 20.69 -5.78 -7.31
N ALA A 232 20.26 -6.45 -8.39
CA ALA A 232 20.92 -6.36 -9.69
C ALA A 232 21.05 -4.90 -10.15
N PRO A 233 22.17 -4.52 -10.81
CA PRO A 233 22.40 -3.14 -11.27
C PRO A 233 21.27 -2.57 -12.13
N VAL A 234 20.62 -3.39 -12.96
CA VAL A 234 19.48 -2.97 -13.78
C VAL A 234 18.28 -2.56 -12.93
N ASN A 235 18.07 -3.17 -11.77
CA ASN A 235 16.99 -2.82 -10.85
C ASN A 235 17.28 -1.49 -10.15
N LEU A 236 18.53 -1.24 -9.77
CA LEU A 236 18.97 0.02 -9.15
C LEU A 236 18.79 1.23 -10.08
N MET A 237 18.82 1.02 -11.40
CA MET A 237 18.56 2.08 -12.37
C MET A 237 17.15 2.68 -12.22
N ALA A 238 16.16 1.86 -11.79
CA ALA A 238 14.78 2.33 -11.60
C ALA A 238 14.65 3.45 -10.56
N LEU A 239 15.55 3.54 -9.58
CA LEU A 239 15.58 4.63 -8.60
C LEU A 239 15.98 5.98 -9.20
N ARG A 240 16.54 5.99 -10.41
CA ARG A 240 17.03 7.20 -11.10
C ARG A 240 16.23 7.52 -12.36
N LEU A 241 15.38 6.61 -12.80
CA LEU A 241 14.57 6.78 -13.99
C LEU A 241 13.15 7.20 -13.60
N PRO A 242 12.48 8.04 -14.41
CA PRO A 242 11.07 8.32 -14.20
C PRO A 242 10.24 7.03 -14.36
N SER A 243 9.15 6.92 -13.62
CA SER A 243 8.17 5.86 -13.88
C SER A 243 7.41 6.17 -15.16
N VAL A 244 7.41 5.22 -16.11
CA VAL A 244 6.80 5.37 -17.42
C VAL A 244 5.84 4.22 -17.70
N GLY A 245 4.65 4.56 -18.23
CA GLY A 245 3.62 3.59 -18.56
C GLY A 245 2.77 3.16 -17.37
N THR A 246 2.07 2.04 -17.52
CA THR A 246 1.09 1.53 -16.56
C THR A 246 1.40 0.09 -16.11
N LEU A 247 2.61 -0.38 -16.40
CA LEU A 247 3.07 -1.70 -16.01
C LEU A 247 3.28 -1.77 -14.50
N GLY A 248 3.23 -2.97 -13.96
CA GLY A 248 3.60 -3.19 -12.58
C GLY A 248 2.43 -3.36 -11.64
N GLN A 249 2.68 -4.15 -10.63
CA GLN A 249 1.68 -4.49 -9.62
C GLN A 249 1.41 -3.31 -8.68
N GLY A 250 2.47 -2.69 -8.14
CA GLY A 250 2.33 -1.59 -7.19
C GLY A 250 1.85 -0.31 -7.86
N ARG A 251 0.76 0.26 -7.37
CA ARG A 251 0.25 1.57 -7.76
C ARG A 251 -0.52 2.21 -6.62
N ILE A 252 -0.72 3.53 -6.69
CA ILE A 252 -1.56 4.25 -5.75
C ILE A 252 -2.83 4.67 -6.46
N TRP A 253 -3.99 4.23 -5.95
CA TRP A 253 -5.27 4.85 -6.25
C TRP A 253 -5.51 5.95 -5.24
N LEU A 254 -5.48 7.21 -5.71
CA LEU A 254 -5.64 8.39 -4.87
C LEU A 254 -7.11 8.80 -4.80
N TRP A 255 -7.70 8.71 -3.62
CA TRP A 255 -9.05 9.14 -3.32
C TRP A 255 -9.02 10.49 -2.63
N ARG A 256 -9.94 11.39 -2.98
CA ARG A 256 -10.05 12.70 -2.33
C ARG A 256 -11.46 12.97 -1.86
N LYS A 257 -11.60 13.59 -0.69
CA LYS A 257 -12.87 14.08 -0.21
C LYS A 257 -13.30 15.25 -1.08
N VAL A 258 -14.50 15.12 -1.68
CA VAL A 258 -15.09 16.15 -2.53
C VAL A 258 -16.22 16.83 -1.75
N TYR A 259 -16.24 18.16 -1.78
CA TYR A 259 -17.38 18.87 -1.25
C TYR A 259 -18.57 18.69 -2.20
N PRO A 260 -19.79 18.49 -1.66
CA PRO A 260 -20.96 18.73 -2.48
C PRO A 260 -20.88 20.19 -2.99
N PRO A 261 -21.18 20.45 -4.27
CA PRO A 261 -21.23 21.81 -4.77
C PRO A 261 -22.12 22.62 -3.81
N ALA A 262 -21.65 23.79 -3.38
CA ALA A 262 -22.41 24.69 -2.54
C ALA A 262 -23.79 24.85 -3.19
N LEU A 263 -24.85 24.53 -2.46
CA LEU A 263 -26.20 24.79 -2.92
C LEU A 263 -26.26 26.28 -3.21
N THR A 264 -26.20 26.67 -4.46
CA THR A 264 -26.49 28.03 -4.87
C THR A 264 -27.94 28.26 -4.55
N THR A 265 -28.21 28.88 -3.41
CA THR A 265 -29.54 29.40 -3.09
C THR A 265 -29.91 30.34 -4.23
N PRO A 266 -31.03 30.13 -4.93
CA PRO A 266 -31.48 31.09 -5.91
C PRO A 266 -31.66 32.45 -5.16
N ARG A 267 -30.97 33.48 -5.63
CA ARG A 267 -31.28 34.84 -5.18
C ARG A 267 -32.69 35.12 -5.66
N ILE A 268 -33.62 35.25 -4.68
CA ILE A 268 -34.96 35.76 -4.89
C ILE A 268 -34.88 37.26 -5.20
#